data_6395a5e141c3566dff1bc489f7a1fc13
#
_entry.id   6395a5e141c3566dff1bc489f7a1fc13
#
_cell.length_a   1.000
_cell.length_b   1.000
_cell.length_c   1.000
_cell.angle_alpha   90.00
_cell.angle_beta   90.00
_cell.angle_gamma   90.00
#
_symmetry.space_group_name_H-M   'P 1'
#
loop_
_entity.id
_entity.type
_entity.pdbx_description
1 polymer ?
#
loop_
_entity_poly.entity_id
_entity_poly.type
_entity_poly.pdbx_seq_one_letter_code
_entity_poly.pdbx_strand_id
1 'polypeptide(L)'
;SQEAALKYFILGAFASGFLLFGSALIYGVYGVLDYSLLAKGMTRWAQLGAPGLLVPVGVILIVVGLLFKIAAVPFHSWSPDVYQGAPTPVTAFMASGVKAAAFFALCRFAFTAGLYPLFSKAATSQVLYWSLWVIAIATMLVGTVGGVLQKDIKRMLAYSAISHAGFMLIAILGAQAVSLTAIAL
;
A
#
# COMPACT_ATOMS: atom_id res chain seq x y z
N SER A 1 -17.66 -2.45 -18.84
CA SER A 1 -18.71 -1.43 -19.03
C SER A 1 -18.11 -0.02 -18.87
N GLN A 2 -18.78 1.00 -19.41
CA GLN A 2 -18.33 2.41 -19.31
C GLN A 2 -18.20 2.86 -17.84
N GLU A 3 -19.14 2.45 -16.98
CA GLU A 3 -19.11 2.75 -15.55
C GLU A 3 -17.85 2.21 -14.87
N ALA A 4 -17.46 0.96 -15.13
CA ALA A 4 -16.25 0.37 -14.57
C ALA A 4 -14.98 1.12 -15.04
N ALA A 5 -14.94 1.52 -16.31
CA ALA A 5 -13.84 2.30 -16.85
C ALA A 5 -13.73 3.69 -16.17
N LEU A 6 -14.87 4.37 -15.99
CA LEU A 6 -14.92 5.68 -15.35
C LEU A 6 -14.51 5.60 -13.87
N LYS A 7 -15.03 4.61 -13.13
CA LYS A 7 -14.62 4.36 -11.72
C LYS A 7 -13.11 4.17 -11.62
N TYR A 8 -12.54 3.31 -12.47
CA TYR A 8 -11.10 3.05 -12.44
C TYR A 8 -10.28 4.29 -12.80
N PHE A 9 -10.71 5.03 -13.81
CA PHE A 9 -10.03 6.25 -14.25
C PHE A 9 -9.99 7.30 -13.15
N ILE A 10 -11.15 7.65 -12.58
CA ILE A 10 -11.25 8.69 -11.56
C ILE A 10 -10.48 8.29 -10.29
N LEU A 11 -10.77 7.11 -9.73
CA LEU A 11 -10.13 6.66 -8.51
C LEU A 11 -8.63 6.40 -8.70
N GLY A 12 -8.24 5.92 -9.88
CA GLY A 12 -6.84 5.72 -10.26
C GLY A 12 -6.06 7.02 -10.41
N ALA A 13 -6.71 8.07 -10.94
CA ALA A 13 -6.13 9.41 -11.03
C ALA A 13 -5.87 10.00 -9.64
N PHE A 14 -6.85 9.91 -8.72
CA PHE A 14 -6.67 10.33 -7.33
C PHE A 14 -5.53 9.59 -6.64
N ALA A 15 -5.49 8.26 -6.76
CA ALA A 15 -4.44 7.45 -6.14
C ALA A 15 -3.05 7.78 -6.69
N SER A 16 -2.95 8.03 -8.01
CA SER A 16 -1.71 8.48 -8.63
C SER A 16 -1.31 9.88 -8.17
N GLY A 17 -2.28 10.77 -7.98
CA GLY A 17 -2.07 12.10 -7.40
C GLY A 17 -1.49 12.03 -5.99
N PHE A 18 -2.03 11.16 -5.12
CA PHE A 18 -1.49 10.95 -3.78
C PHE A 18 -0.06 10.42 -3.81
N LEU A 19 0.24 9.44 -4.66
CA LEU A 19 1.58 8.89 -4.81
C LEU A 19 2.58 9.94 -5.28
N LEU A 20 2.21 10.73 -6.29
CA LEU A 20 3.06 11.80 -6.83
C LEU A 20 3.25 12.93 -5.81
N PHE A 21 2.19 13.36 -5.13
CA PHE A 21 2.27 14.39 -4.11
C PHE A 21 3.10 13.95 -2.91
N GLY A 22 2.91 12.70 -2.46
CA GLY A 22 3.74 12.11 -1.41
C GLY A 22 5.22 12.08 -1.78
N SER A 23 5.53 11.69 -3.03
CA SER A 23 6.90 11.70 -3.54
C SER A 23 7.48 13.12 -3.63
N ALA A 24 6.67 14.11 -4.00
CA ALA A 24 7.08 15.52 -4.05
C ALA A 24 7.40 16.06 -2.65
N LEU A 25 6.60 15.69 -1.62
CA LEU A 25 6.89 16.09 -0.22
C LEU A 25 8.20 15.49 0.27
N ILE A 26 8.46 14.21 -0.01
CA ILE A 26 9.72 13.53 0.33
C ILE A 26 10.88 14.19 -0.40
N TYR A 27 10.73 14.47 -1.70
CA TYR A 27 11.74 15.16 -2.48
C TYR A 27 12.01 16.57 -1.94
N GLY A 28 10.98 17.29 -1.54
CA GLY A 28 11.12 18.64 -0.96
C GLY A 28 11.95 18.69 0.32
N VAL A 29 11.94 17.60 1.11
CA VAL A 29 12.73 17.50 2.35
C VAL A 29 14.15 16.99 2.09
N TYR A 30 14.31 15.98 1.25
CA TYR A 30 15.59 15.29 1.09
C TYR A 30 16.35 15.64 -0.20
N GLY A 31 15.69 16.24 -1.19
CA GLY A 31 16.26 16.58 -2.49
C GLY A 31 16.56 15.37 -3.39
N VAL A 32 16.17 14.17 -2.98
CA VAL A 32 16.44 12.89 -3.66
C VAL A 32 15.26 11.97 -3.61
N LEU A 33 15.17 11.05 -4.60
CA LEU A 33 14.19 9.96 -4.65
C LEU A 33 14.84 8.57 -4.69
N ASP A 34 16.18 8.52 -4.67
CA ASP A 34 16.90 7.25 -4.56
C ASP A 34 16.65 6.60 -3.21
N TYR A 35 16.23 5.34 -3.21
CA TYR A 35 15.85 4.61 -2.00
C TYR A 35 16.99 4.48 -0.98
N SER A 36 18.24 4.34 -1.43
CA SER A 36 19.39 4.19 -0.55
C SER A 36 19.73 5.49 0.17
N LEU A 37 19.60 6.60 -0.53
CA LEU A 37 19.80 7.95 0.02
C LEU A 37 18.63 8.36 0.93
N LEU A 38 17.41 7.99 0.55
CA LEU A 38 16.23 8.21 1.40
C LEU A 38 16.33 7.47 2.73
N ALA A 39 16.79 6.23 2.73
CA ALA A 39 16.99 5.45 3.97
C ALA A 39 17.93 6.18 4.94
N LYS A 40 19.05 6.71 4.46
CA LYS A 40 19.99 7.50 5.27
C LYS A 40 19.34 8.79 5.79
N GLY A 41 18.59 9.50 4.93
CA GLY A 41 17.88 10.71 5.29
C GLY A 41 16.81 10.46 6.35
N MET A 42 16.01 9.42 6.22
CA MET A 42 14.97 9.05 7.17
C MET A 42 15.52 8.57 8.51
N THR A 43 16.63 7.84 8.51
CA THR A 43 17.33 7.46 9.75
C THR A 43 17.82 8.71 10.50
N ARG A 44 18.44 9.64 9.79
CA ARG A 44 18.88 10.92 10.36
C ARG A 44 17.69 11.75 10.88
N TRP A 45 16.60 11.80 10.14
CA TRP A 45 15.37 12.50 10.54
C TRP A 45 14.80 11.91 11.84
N ALA A 46 14.76 10.57 11.96
CA ALA A 46 14.32 9.90 13.18
C ALA A 46 15.25 10.17 14.38
N GLN A 47 16.58 10.23 14.16
CA GLN A 47 17.55 10.56 15.19
C GLN A 47 17.44 12.00 15.71
N LEU A 48 17.05 12.94 14.86
CA LEU A 48 16.82 14.34 15.21
C LEU A 48 15.48 14.60 15.94
N GLY A 49 14.75 13.56 16.31
CA GLY A 49 13.46 13.68 16.98
C GLY A 49 12.30 13.94 16.02
N ALA A 50 12.47 13.57 14.75
CA ALA A 50 11.41 13.64 13.74
C ALA A 50 10.80 15.06 13.59
N PRO A 51 11.56 16.11 13.28
CA PRO A 51 11.03 17.44 13.15
C PRO A 51 10.14 17.59 11.93
N GLY A 52 8.88 18.02 12.15
CA GLY A 52 7.93 18.35 11.10
C GLY A 52 7.08 17.20 10.59
N LEU A 53 5.97 17.55 9.93
CA LEU A 53 4.95 16.61 9.45
C LEU A 53 5.11 16.21 7.97
N LEU A 54 5.98 16.86 7.20
CA LEU A 54 6.09 16.64 5.76
C LEU A 54 6.53 15.22 5.41
N VAL A 55 7.47 14.68 6.17
CA VAL A 55 7.97 13.30 5.94
C VAL A 55 6.89 12.26 6.23
N PRO A 56 6.26 12.22 7.42
CA PRO A 56 5.20 11.25 7.69
C PRO A 56 3.99 11.41 6.75
N VAL A 57 3.59 12.62 6.43
CA VAL A 57 2.50 12.87 5.46
C VAL A 57 2.90 12.35 4.07
N GLY A 58 4.11 12.63 3.60
CA GLY A 58 4.61 12.12 2.33
C GLY A 58 4.61 10.60 2.27
N VAL A 59 5.07 9.94 3.33
CA VAL A 59 5.06 8.47 3.44
C VAL A 59 3.63 7.91 3.42
N ILE A 60 2.71 8.50 4.20
CA ILE A 60 1.31 8.07 4.23
C ILE A 60 0.68 8.16 2.84
N LEU A 61 0.91 9.27 2.11
CA LEU A 61 0.36 9.45 0.77
C LEU A 61 0.92 8.44 -0.25
N ILE A 62 2.22 8.13 -0.20
CA ILE A 62 2.81 7.08 -1.03
C ILE A 62 2.18 5.72 -0.72
N VAL A 63 2.06 5.37 0.57
CA VAL A 63 1.45 4.12 1.01
C VAL A 63 0.00 4.03 0.56
N VAL A 64 -0.80 5.09 0.71
CA VAL A 64 -2.20 5.14 0.24
C VAL A 64 -2.28 4.89 -1.27
N GLY A 65 -1.41 5.51 -2.06
CA GLY A 65 -1.35 5.26 -3.52
C GLY A 65 -1.03 3.81 -3.86
N LEU A 66 -0.13 3.17 -3.12
CA LEU A 66 0.20 1.74 -3.30
C LEU A 66 -0.91 0.82 -2.80
N LEU A 67 -1.55 1.12 -1.65
CA LEU A 67 -2.70 0.38 -1.12
C LEU A 67 -3.87 0.39 -2.10
N PHE A 68 -4.11 1.50 -2.80
CA PHE A 68 -5.10 1.55 -3.87
C PHE A 68 -4.75 0.58 -5.01
N LYS A 69 -3.48 0.53 -5.45
CA LYS A 69 -3.05 -0.35 -6.55
C LYS A 69 -3.22 -1.83 -6.23
N ILE A 70 -3.02 -2.24 -4.99
CA ILE A 70 -3.25 -3.63 -4.55
C ILE A 70 -4.70 -3.92 -4.17
N ALA A 71 -5.57 -2.91 -4.21
CA ALA A 71 -6.97 -2.97 -3.80
C ALA A 71 -7.15 -3.38 -2.32
N ALA A 72 -6.32 -2.82 -1.42
CA ALA A 72 -6.50 -2.98 0.02
C ALA A 72 -7.70 -2.17 0.53
N VAL A 73 -8.35 -2.62 1.60
CA VAL A 73 -9.43 -1.88 2.28
C VAL A 73 -8.84 -0.63 2.93
N PRO A 74 -9.50 0.54 2.82
CA PRO A 74 -10.81 0.82 2.21
C PRO A 74 -10.78 1.06 0.69
N PHE A 75 -9.64 1.02 0.03
CA PHE A 75 -9.45 1.40 -1.37
C PHE A 75 -9.78 0.28 -2.38
N HIS A 76 -10.53 -0.75 -1.96
CA HIS A 76 -10.80 -1.96 -2.76
C HIS A 76 -12.01 -1.86 -3.69
N SER A 77 -12.90 -0.89 -3.48
CA SER A 77 -14.24 -0.83 -4.11
C SER A 77 -14.24 -0.86 -5.64
N TRP A 78 -13.18 -0.38 -6.27
CA TRP A 78 -13.03 -0.38 -7.72
C TRP A 78 -12.79 -1.78 -8.31
N SER A 79 -12.11 -2.65 -7.56
CA SER A 79 -11.56 -3.91 -8.09
C SER A 79 -12.64 -4.91 -8.54
N PRO A 80 -13.73 -5.20 -7.79
CA PRO A 80 -14.77 -6.13 -8.22
C PRO A 80 -15.51 -5.63 -9.48
N ASP A 81 -15.84 -4.35 -9.55
CA ASP A 81 -16.58 -3.76 -10.66
C ASP A 81 -15.73 -3.70 -11.94
N VAL A 82 -14.45 -3.34 -11.80
CA VAL A 82 -13.51 -3.26 -12.93
C VAL A 82 -13.19 -4.66 -13.47
N TYR A 83 -12.95 -5.64 -12.59
CA TYR A 83 -12.62 -7.00 -13.01
C TYR A 83 -13.80 -7.68 -13.70
N GLN A 84 -15.02 -7.42 -13.26
CA GLN A 84 -16.22 -7.90 -13.93
C GLN A 84 -16.43 -7.21 -15.29
N GLY A 85 -16.25 -5.90 -15.35
CA GLY A 85 -16.56 -5.09 -16.54
C GLY A 85 -15.50 -5.10 -17.64
N ALA A 86 -14.26 -5.48 -17.34
CA ALA A 86 -13.14 -5.51 -18.27
C ALA A 86 -13.07 -6.84 -19.06
N PRO A 87 -12.44 -6.82 -20.27
CA PRO A 87 -12.09 -8.04 -20.98
C PRO A 87 -11.19 -8.96 -20.15
N THR A 88 -11.42 -10.27 -20.23
CA THR A 88 -10.72 -11.27 -19.41
C THR A 88 -9.18 -11.17 -19.46
N PRO A 89 -8.53 -10.98 -20.62
CA PRO A 89 -7.07 -10.82 -20.66
C PRO A 89 -6.57 -9.59 -19.88
N VAL A 90 -7.32 -8.48 -19.96
CA VAL A 90 -7.00 -7.26 -19.20
C VAL A 90 -7.15 -7.48 -17.71
N THR A 91 -8.23 -8.14 -17.29
CA THR A 91 -8.44 -8.52 -15.88
C THR A 91 -7.32 -9.41 -15.37
N ALA A 92 -6.89 -10.41 -16.13
CA ALA A 92 -5.80 -11.31 -15.77
C ALA A 92 -4.50 -10.54 -15.58
N PHE A 93 -4.15 -9.62 -16.49
CA PHE A 93 -2.96 -8.78 -16.35
C PHE A 93 -3.03 -7.85 -15.14
N MET A 94 -4.19 -7.23 -14.89
CA MET A 94 -4.38 -6.35 -13.72
C MET A 94 -4.30 -7.13 -12.39
N ALA A 95 -4.84 -8.35 -12.36
CA ALA A 95 -4.85 -9.17 -11.17
C ALA A 95 -3.46 -9.75 -10.82
N SER A 96 -2.62 -10.02 -11.80
CA SER A 96 -1.28 -10.60 -11.63
C SER A 96 -0.17 -9.55 -11.72
N GLY A 97 0.10 -9.03 -12.91
CA GLY A 97 1.25 -8.17 -13.19
C GLY A 97 1.22 -6.86 -12.44
N VAL A 98 0.09 -6.14 -12.48
CA VAL A 98 -0.02 -4.83 -11.81
C VAL A 98 0.05 -4.98 -10.30
N LYS A 99 -0.61 -6.00 -9.72
CA LYS A 99 -0.55 -6.27 -8.27
C LYS A 99 0.85 -6.71 -7.84
N ALA A 100 1.48 -7.61 -8.56
CA ALA A 100 2.85 -8.04 -8.26
C ALA A 100 3.82 -6.85 -8.27
N ALA A 101 3.76 -5.98 -9.28
CA ALA A 101 4.57 -4.77 -9.34
C ALA A 101 4.31 -3.82 -8.17
N ALA A 102 3.05 -3.61 -7.79
CA ALA A 102 2.67 -2.76 -6.66
C ALA A 102 3.16 -3.34 -5.33
N PHE A 103 3.04 -4.65 -5.10
CA PHE A 103 3.61 -5.31 -3.92
C PHE A 103 5.13 -5.22 -3.88
N PHE A 104 5.80 -5.43 -5.01
CA PHE A 104 7.25 -5.30 -5.07
C PHE A 104 7.70 -3.86 -4.76
N ALA A 105 6.99 -2.86 -5.29
CA ALA A 105 7.24 -1.46 -4.96
C ALA A 105 7.02 -1.17 -3.47
N LEU A 106 5.93 -1.70 -2.88
CA LEU A 106 5.64 -1.55 -1.46
C LEU A 106 6.69 -2.22 -0.59
N CYS A 107 7.10 -3.45 -0.91
CA CYS A 107 8.20 -4.14 -0.21
C CYS A 107 9.50 -3.33 -0.29
N ARG A 108 9.88 -2.90 -1.49
CA ARG A 108 11.10 -2.12 -1.68
C ARG A 108 11.05 -0.79 -0.90
N PHE A 109 9.93 -0.10 -0.93
CA PHE A 109 9.73 1.11 -0.15
C PHE A 109 9.79 0.82 1.36
N ALA A 110 9.12 -0.23 1.83
CA ALA A 110 9.09 -0.61 3.23
C ALA A 110 10.48 -0.99 3.77
N PHE A 111 11.22 -1.84 3.05
CA PHE A 111 12.49 -2.38 3.53
C PHE A 111 13.70 -1.51 3.21
N THR A 112 13.66 -0.72 2.12
CA THR A 112 14.85 0.02 1.66
C THR A 112 14.76 1.52 1.97
N ALA A 113 13.58 2.14 1.86
CA ALA A 113 13.52 3.60 1.88
C ALA A 113 12.86 4.21 3.10
N GLY A 114 11.99 3.48 3.85
CA GLY A 114 11.39 4.37 4.75
C GLY A 114 10.35 4.00 5.75
N LEU A 115 9.82 2.85 5.73
CA LEU A 115 8.89 2.51 6.80
C LEU A 115 9.64 2.08 8.08
N TYR A 116 10.80 1.48 7.95
CA TYR A 116 11.56 0.92 9.07
C TYR A 116 12.03 1.96 10.11
N PRO A 117 12.67 3.09 9.75
CA PRO A 117 13.05 4.10 10.73
C PRO A 117 11.86 4.83 11.34
N LEU A 118 10.74 4.91 10.60
CA LEU A 118 9.51 5.51 11.09
C LEU A 118 8.83 4.66 12.16
N PHE A 119 9.06 3.35 12.22
CA PHE A 119 8.44 2.46 13.21
C PHE A 119 9.20 2.38 14.54
N SER A 120 10.40 2.91 14.64
CA SER A 120 11.27 2.56 15.75
C SER A 120 11.12 3.38 17.04
N LYS A 121 10.69 4.65 17.03
CA LYS A 121 10.66 5.45 18.28
C LYS A 121 9.65 6.60 18.40
N ALA A 122 8.99 7.08 17.36
CA ALA A 122 8.05 8.19 17.46
C ALA A 122 6.60 7.71 17.62
N ALA A 123 5.80 8.37 18.45
CA ALA A 123 4.38 8.02 18.65
C ALA A 123 3.56 7.99 17.33
N THR A 124 3.86 8.88 16.40
CA THR A 124 3.23 8.93 15.07
C THR A 124 3.52 7.68 14.23
N SER A 125 4.66 7.05 14.43
CA SER A 125 5.07 5.84 13.71
C SER A 125 4.32 4.59 14.19
N GLN A 126 4.01 4.51 15.47
CA GLN A 126 3.20 3.42 16.02
C GLN A 126 1.76 3.46 15.46
N VAL A 127 1.18 4.65 15.34
CA VAL A 127 -0.16 4.80 14.74
C VAL A 127 -0.18 4.30 13.29
N LEU A 128 0.81 4.65 12.47
CA LEU A 128 0.90 4.17 11.09
C LEU A 128 1.09 2.64 11.04
N TYR A 129 1.94 2.09 11.88
CA TYR A 129 2.17 0.65 11.97
C TYR A 129 0.89 -0.12 12.31
N TRP A 130 0.21 0.28 13.38
CA TRP A 130 -1.04 -0.37 13.78
C TRP A 130 -2.17 -0.15 12.77
N SER A 131 -2.23 1.01 12.12
CA SER A 131 -3.21 1.24 11.05
C SER A 131 -3.01 0.30 9.85
N LEU A 132 -1.76 -0.01 9.48
CA LEU A 132 -1.48 -0.98 8.43
C LEU A 132 -1.88 -2.41 8.83
N TRP A 133 -1.71 -2.81 10.08
CA TRP A 133 -2.22 -4.08 10.59
C TRP A 133 -3.75 -4.16 10.52
N VAL A 134 -4.44 -3.10 10.94
CA VAL A 134 -5.90 -3.02 10.84
C VAL A 134 -6.35 -3.10 9.37
N ILE A 135 -5.68 -2.38 8.47
CA ILE A 135 -5.94 -2.43 7.03
C ILE A 135 -5.72 -3.84 6.47
N ALA A 136 -4.66 -4.53 6.85
CA ALA A 136 -4.38 -5.87 6.38
C ALA A 136 -5.45 -6.88 6.84
N ILE A 137 -5.83 -6.86 8.12
CA ILE A 137 -6.88 -7.71 8.68
C ILE A 137 -8.24 -7.39 8.02
N ALA A 138 -8.60 -6.11 7.91
CA ALA A 138 -9.84 -5.69 7.27
C ALA A 138 -9.87 -6.13 5.78
N THR A 139 -8.73 -6.08 5.08
CA THR A 139 -8.63 -6.51 3.68
C THR A 139 -8.87 -8.02 3.55
N MET A 140 -8.34 -8.83 4.46
CA MET A 140 -8.61 -10.27 4.50
C MET A 140 -10.09 -10.56 4.76
N LEU A 141 -10.66 -9.93 5.78
CA LEU A 141 -12.06 -10.17 6.18
C LEU A 141 -13.01 -9.74 5.07
N VAL A 142 -12.88 -8.51 4.57
CA VAL A 142 -13.75 -7.99 3.50
C VAL A 142 -13.58 -8.81 2.22
N GLY A 143 -12.36 -9.20 1.86
CA GLY A 143 -12.10 -10.05 0.71
C GLY A 143 -12.75 -11.43 0.84
N THR A 144 -12.64 -12.06 2.00
CA THR A 144 -13.21 -13.40 2.23
C THR A 144 -14.74 -13.35 2.28
N VAL A 145 -15.32 -12.48 3.12
CA VAL A 145 -16.78 -12.36 3.27
C VAL A 145 -17.41 -11.88 1.96
N GLY A 146 -16.81 -10.86 1.33
CA GLY A 146 -17.27 -10.35 0.04
C GLY A 146 -17.24 -11.40 -1.06
N GLY A 147 -16.22 -12.28 -1.08
CA GLY A 147 -16.10 -13.36 -2.06
C GLY A 147 -17.19 -14.43 -1.95
N VAL A 148 -17.49 -14.86 -0.72
CA VAL A 148 -18.52 -15.87 -0.46
C VAL A 148 -19.93 -15.40 -0.87
N LEU A 149 -20.19 -14.12 -0.79
CA LEU A 149 -21.48 -13.52 -1.12
C LEU A 149 -21.69 -13.31 -2.64
N GLN A 150 -20.67 -13.52 -3.48
CA GLN A 150 -20.78 -13.27 -4.92
C GLN A 150 -21.36 -14.47 -5.67
N LYS A 151 -22.22 -14.14 -6.64
CA LYS A 151 -22.76 -15.10 -7.62
C LYS A 151 -21.99 -15.10 -8.94
N ASP A 152 -21.28 -14.03 -9.25
CA ASP A 152 -20.47 -13.88 -10.46
C ASP A 152 -19.03 -14.32 -10.20
N ILE A 153 -18.52 -15.21 -11.05
CA ILE A 153 -17.18 -15.80 -10.90
C ILE A 153 -16.08 -14.74 -10.96
N LYS A 154 -16.18 -13.74 -11.86
CA LYS A 154 -15.17 -12.69 -11.96
C LYS A 154 -15.13 -11.82 -10.71
N ARG A 155 -16.29 -11.51 -10.12
CA ARG A 155 -16.37 -10.76 -8.86
C ARG A 155 -15.83 -11.59 -7.69
N MET A 156 -16.18 -12.87 -7.63
CA MET A 156 -15.66 -13.78 -6.61
C MET A 156 -14.13 -13.86 -6.67
N LEU A 157 -13.55 -14.00 -7.85
CA LEU A 157 -12.09 -13.99 -8.04
C LEU A 157 -11.47 -12.64 -7.69
N ALA A 158 -12.15 -11.52 -7.95
CA ALA A 158 -11.70 -10.19 -7.53
C ALA A 158 -11.61 -10.07 -6.01
N TYR A 159 -12.63 -10.53 -5.27
CA TYR A 159 -12.61 -10.56 -3.81
C TYR A 159 -11.57 -11.54 -3.26
N SER A 160 -11.38 -12.70 -3.88
CA SER A 160 -10.28 -13.60 -3.55
C SER A 160 -8.92 -12.90 -3.69
N ALA A 161 -8.71 -12.17 -4.78
CA ALA A 161 -7.49 -11.38 -4.98
C ALA A 161 -7.33 -10.23 -3.97
N ILE A 162 -8.42 -9.68 -3.40
CA ILE A 162 -8.38 -8.72 -2.29
C ILE A 162 -7.96 -9.44 -1.00
N SER A 163 -8.53 -10.60 -0.68
CA SER A 163 -8.15 -11.38 0.49
C SER A 163 -6.66 -11.75 0.47
N HIS A 164 -6.16 -12.24 -0.67
CA HIS A 164 -4.73 -12.53 -0.84
C HIS A 164 -3.84 -11.29 -0.68
N ALA A 165 -4.30 -10.12 -1.10
CA ALA A 165 -3.57 -8.87 -0.84
C ALA A 165 -3.42 -8.60 0.67
N GLY A 166 -4.44 -8.91 1.47
CA GLY A 166 -4.37 -8.84 2.94
C GLY A 166 -3.33 -9.78 3.53
N PHE A 167 -3.26 -11.04 3.08
CA PHE A 167 -2.23 -12.00 3.51
C PHE A 167 -0.82 -11.52 3.18
N MET A 168 -0.62 -10.98 1.96
CA MET A 168 0.69 -10.45 1.57
C MET A 168 1.09 -9.22 2.39
N LEU A 169 0.14 -8.35 2.76
CA LEU A 169 0.40 -7.22 3.66
C LEU A 169 0.84 -7.70 5.04
N ILE A 170 0.19 -8.71 5.62
CA ILE A 170 0.60 -9.30 6.90
C ILE A 170 2.02 -9.87 6.81
N ALA A 171 2.36 -10.55 5.72
CA ALA A 171 3.71 -11.08 5.52
C ALA A 171 4.77 -9.96 5.50
N ILE A 172 4.49 -8.83 4.84
CA ILE A 172 5.40 -7.66 4.82
C ILE A 172 5.56 -7.08 6.22
N LEU A 173 4.46 -6.89 6.96
CA LEU A 173 4.48 -6.32 8.31
C LEU A 173 5.14 -7.28 9.31
N GLY A 174 4.89 -8.58 9.19
CA GLY A 174 5.51 -9.61 10.01
C GLY A 174 7.03 -9.74 9.80
N ALA A 175 7.49 -9.67 8.56
CA ALA A 175 8.92 -9.66 8.25
C ALA A 175 9.64 -8.45 8.86
N GLN A 176 8.98 -7.29 8.92
CA GLN A 176 9.52 -6.11 9.62
C GLN A 176 9.58 -6.32 11.15
N ALA A 177 8.57 -6.94 11.75
CA ALA A 177 8.56 -7.21 13.18
C ALA A 177 9.72 -8.14 13.59
N VAL A 178 9.99 -9.19 12.81
CA VAL A 178 11.10 -10.12 13.06
C VAL A 178 12.46 -9.41 12.92
N SER A 179 12.64 -8.53 11.95
CA SER A 179 13.89 -7.79 11.79
C SER A 179 14.12 -6.78 12.92
N LEU A 180 13.07 -6.18 13.47
CA LEU A 180 13.16 -5.28 14.63
C LEU A 180 13.60 -6.02 15.90
N THR A 181 13.06 -7.20 16.15
CA THR A 181 13.44 -8.01 17.33
C THR A 181 14.88 -8.51 17.23
N ALA A 182 15.35 -8.87 16.02
CA ALA A 182 16.74 -9.30 15.80
C ALA A 182 17.80 -8.19 15.98
N ILE A 183 17.40 -6.92 15.91
CA ILE A 183 18.30 -5.77 16.14
C ILE A 183 18.29 -5.34 17.62
N ALA A 184 17.22 -5.69 18.35
CA ALA A 184 17.07 -5.33 19.77
C ALA A 184 17.73 -6.34 20.73
N LEU A 185 18.19 -7.49 20.23
CA LEU A 185 18.97 -8.51 20.93
C LEU A 185 20.46 -8.34 20.66
#